data_33363e18dacf6e716bc4200c898fe0f2
#
_entry.id   33363e18dacf6e716bc4200c898fe0f2
#
_cell.length_a   1.000
_cell.length_b   1.000
_cell.length_c   1.000
_cell.angle_alpha   90.00
_cell.angle_beta   90.00
_cell.angle_gamma   90.00
#
_symmetry.space_group_name_H-M   'P 1'
#
loop_
_entity.id
_entity.type
_entity.pdbx_description
1 polymer ?
#
loop_
_entity_poly.entity_id
_entity_poly.type
_entity_poly.pdbx_seq_one_letter_code
_entity_poly.pdbx_strand_id
1 'polypeptide(L)'
;MPEIWLRYGTTEVVLDIKFENLASQISSNFQALPEEEVRAAITSVPLTDNMLVLALSPSKAAARAVAMIAQAAVAKGFGVTVDVPAKMAGALRANLTATAGGETVSINRVDYQSLQERIKKFQSNVIVSTVAYDPLFGYAGSTTTLLRNFLPEQMSEAFKSRRDNIPSPGEEGEPLKAAISSSAAIPGTCIELVANSSGIAGVHTGTIAEAFGKAVSQLKSISAIDTDPAKCAILSASGEAGIHSTLSSSLNSLWNAVHIVKDGGTAILVAENRDGIGAGALQMFIEGSLKPEELGQTAYVDGLEHLLYIQELRQRCEL
;
A
#
# COMPACT_ATOMS: atom_id res chain seq x y z
N MET A 1 3.49 12.65 34.45
CA MET A 1 4.26 12.65 33.21
C MET A 1 3.28 12.36 32.10
N PRO A 2 3.33 13.02 30.96
CA PRO A 2 2.43 12.67 29.86
C PRO A 2 2.80 11.26 29.38
N GLU A 3 1.84 10.36 29.43
CA GLU A 3 1.98 9.03 28.84
C GLU A 3 1.84 9.19 27.33
N ILE A 4 2.87 8.73 26.59
CA ILE A 4 2.86 8.70 25.12
C ILE A 4 2.47 7.29 24.70
N TRP A 5 1.32 7.18 24.07
CA TRP A 5 0.81 5.91 23.59
C TRP A 5 1.18 5.73 22.11
N LEU A 6 1.85 4.63 21.79
CA LEU A 6 2.12 4.21 20.42
C LEU A 6 1.32 2.96 20.09
N ARG A 7 0.72 2.94 18.92
CA ARG A 7 0.06 1.74 18.41
C ARG A 7 1.07 0.63 18.17
N TYR A 8 0.70 -0.59 18.56
CA TYR A 8 1.48 -1.81 18.39
C TYR A 8 0.52 -2.95 17.97
N GLY A 9 0.39 -3.18 16.67
CA GLY A 9 -0.62 -4.09 16.13
C GLY A 9 -2.04 -3.67 16.49
N THR A 10 -2.73 -4.50 17.25
CA THR A 10 -4.10 -4.25 17.74
C THR A 10 -4.14 -3.63 19.14
N THR A 11 -2.99 -3.38 19.75
CA THR A 11 -2.85 -2.81 21.10
C THR A 11 -2.05 -1.51 21.05
N GLU A 12 -1.74 -0.98 22.21
CA GLU A 12 -0.90 0.20 22.38
C GLU A 12 0.19 -0.09 23.41
N VAL A 13 1.36 0.51 23.22
CA VAL A 13 2.46 0.51 24.16
C VAL A 13 2.68 1.91 24.70
N VAL A 14 2.99 2.01 25.97
CA VAL A 14 3.28 3.28 26.63
C VAL A 14 4.77 3.54 26.60
N LEU A 15 5.13 4.75 26.18
CA LEU A 15 6.51 5.22 26.27
C LEU A 15 6.64 6.14 27.48
N ASP A 16 7.58 5.82 28.35
CA ASP A 16 7.97 6.69 29.48
C ASP A 16 9.04 7.68 28.99
N ILE A 17 8.60 8.74 28.34
CA ILE A 17 9.48 9.81 27.84
C ILE A 17 9.18 11.08 28.64
N LYS A 18 10.24 11.68 29.21
CA LYS A 18 10.09 12.99 29.86
C LYS A 18 9.70 14.03 28.81
N PHE A 19 8.72 14.86 29.17
CA PHE A 19 8.19 15.91 28.26
C PHE A 19 9.27 16.82 27.70
N GLU A 20 10.27 17.16 28.49
CA GLU A 20 11.43 17.96 28.09
C GLU A 20 12.29 17.34 26.98
N ASN A 21 12.19 16.02 26.79
CA ASN A 21 12.87 15.27 25.75
C ASN A 21 12.00 15.00 24.50
N LEU A 22 10.71 15.39 24.54
CA LEU A 22 9.80 15.24 23.42
C LEU A 22 9.82 16.50 22.57
N ALA A 23 10.40 16.42 21.36
CA ALA A 23 10.42 17.54 20.43
C ALA A 23 9.05 17.74 19.77
N SER A 24 8.42 16.66 19.32
CA SER A 24 7.09 16.68 18.70
C SER A 24 6.42 15.31 18.75
N GLN A 25 5.10 15.29 18.72
CA GLN A 25 4.30 14.09 18.48
C GLN A 25 3.45 14.32 17.23
N ILE A 26 3.66 13.46 16.23
CA ILE A 26 3.03 13.58 14.92
C ILE A 26 1.99 12.48 14.79
N SER A 27 0.76 12.87 14.48
CA SER A 27 -0.33 11.97 14.14
C SER A 27 -1.06 12.47 12.90
N SER A 28 -1.69 11.57 12.18
CA SER A 28 -2.44 11.91 10.97
C SER A 28 -3.71 12.71 11.27
N ASN A 29 -3.96 13.78 10.53
CA ASN A 29 -5.22 14.56 10.54
C ASN A 29 -6.28 13.95 9.61
N PHE A 30 -6.33 12.64 9.56
CA PHE A 30 -7.21 11.90 8.68
C PHE A 30 -8.68 12.00 9.13
N GLN A 31 -9.55 12.44 8.24
CA GLN A 31 -10.99 12.47 8.45
C GLN A 31 -11.68 11.53 7.48
N ALA A 32 -12.39 10.53 8.01
CA ALA A 32 -13.17 9.61 7.19
C ALA A 32 -14.43 10.31 6.66
N LEU A 33 -14.76 10.01 5.40
CA LEU A 33 -16.03 10.39 4.78
C LEU A 33 -17.21 9.64 5.44
N PRO A 34 -18.41 10.24 5.44
CA PRO A 34 -19.64 9.54 5.81
C PRO A 34 -19.86 8.30 4.93
N GLU A 35 -20.43 7.25 5.53
CA GLU A 35 -20.73 5.99 4.84
C GLU A 35 -21.50 6.16 3.53
N GLU A 36 -22.50 7.04 3.55
CA GLU A 36 -23.37 7.29 2.40
C GLU A 36 -22.60 7.92 1.23
N GLU A 37 -21.68 8.85 1.51
CA GLU A 37 -20.82 9.46 0.50
C GLU A 37 -19.87 8.44 -0.11
N VAL A 38 -19.25 7.61 0.72
CA VAL A 38 -18.37 6.51 0.26
C VAL A 38 -19.15 5.55 -0.65
N ARG A 39 -20.33 5.13 -0.22
CA ARG A 39 -21.20 4.23 -0.99
C ARG A 39 -21.61 4.86 -2.31
N ALA A 40 -22.08 6.09 -2.30
CA ALA A 40 -22.50 6.81 -3.51
C ALA A 40 -21.34 6.93 -4.51
N ALA A 41 -20.15 7.28 -4.05
CA ALA A 41 -18.97 7.40 -4.90
C ALA A 41 -18.53 6.03 -5.49
N ILE A 42 -18.49 4.98 -4.68
CA ILE A 42 -18.10 3.63 -5.14
C ILE A 42 -19.13 3.07 -6.13
N THR A 43 -20.42 3.24 -5.88
CA THR A 43 -21.48 2.68 -6.74
C THR A 43 -21.80 3.57 -7.95
N SER A 44 -21.15 4.72 -8.10
CA SER A 44 -21.26 5.58 -9.29
C SER A 44 -20.59 4.99 -10.53
N VAL A 45 -19.71 3.99 -10.38
CA VAL A 45 -19.08 3.34 -11.52
C VAL A 45 -20.10 2.56 -12.35
N PRO A 46 -19.92 2.48 -13.68
CA PRO A 46 -20.81 1.72 -14.54
C PRO A 46 -20.83 0.24 -14.14
N LEU A 47 -21.99 -0.25 -13.70
CA LEU A 47 -22.22 -1.65 -13.41
C LEU A 47 -22.86 -2.30 -14.63
N THR A 48 -22.27 -3.37 -15.11
CA THR A 48 -22.78 -4.19 -16.24
C THR A 48 -22.90 -5.64 -15.83
N ASP A 49 -23.69 -6.40 -16.56
CA ASP A 49 -23.66 -7.85 -16.39
C ASP A 49 -22.29 -8.41 -16.81
N ASN A 50 -21.88 -9.54 -16.19
CA ASN A 50 -20.58 -10.15 -16.46
C ASN A 50 -19.39 -9.18 -16.31
N MET A 51 -19.28 -8.56 -15.13
CA MET A 51 -18.19 -7.64 -14.81
C MET A 51 -17.07 -8.31 -14.01
N LEU A 52 -15.84 -7.84 -14.24
CA LEU A 52 -14.67 -8.18 -13.45
C LEU A 52 -14.36 -7.06 -12.45
N VAL A 53 -14.19 -7.42 -11.19
CA VAL A 53 -13.58 -6.55 -10.18
C VAL A 53 -12.16 -7.06 -9.88
N LEU A 54 -11.15 -6.28 -10.22
CA LEU A 54 -9.75 -6.58 -9.91
C LEU A 54 -9.35 -5.85 -8.63
N ALA A 55 -9.25 -6.57 -7.52
CA ALA A 55 -8.89 -6.01 -6.23
C ALA A 55 -7.36 -6.00 -6.06
N LEU A 56 -6.75 -4.81 -6.08
CA LEU A 56 -5.30 -4.59 -6.03
C LEU A 56 -4.80 -4.15 -4.63
N SER A 57 -5.65 -4.17 -3.63
CA SER A 57 -5.26 -3.88 -2.24
C SER A 57 -5.95 -4.88 -1.31
N PRO A 58 -5.26 -5.42 -0.30
CA PRO A 58 -5.85 -6.29 0.69
C PRO A 58 -6.54 -5.54 1.83
N SER A 59 -6.57 -4.20 1.81
CA SER A 59 -7.07 -3.35 2.90
C SER A 59 -8.56 -3.56 3.19
N LYS A 60 -8.99 -3.24 4.40
CA LYS A 60 -10.42 -3.21 4.77
C LYS A 60 -11.21 -2.23 3.89
N ALA A 61 -10.60 -1.10 3.54
CA ALA A 61 -11.22 -0.13 2.65
C ALA A 61 -11.47 -0.72 1.26
N ALA A 62 -10.48 -1.41 0.68
CA ALA A 62 -10.64 -2.10 -0.60
C ALA A 62 -11.65 -3.25 -0.52
N ALA A 63 -11.62 -4.07 0.54
CA ALA A 63 -12.59 -5.13 0.79
C ALA A 63 -14.02 -4.57 0.86
N ARG A 64 -14.20 -3.45 1.57
CA ARG A 64 -15.49 -2.75 1.67
C ARG A 64 -15.97 -2.24 0.30
N ALA A 65 -15.09 -1.63 -0.49
CA ALA A 65 -15.43 -1.18 -1.83
C ALA A 65 -15.83 -2.34 -2.74
N VAL A 66 -15.08 -3.44 -2.72
CA VAL A 66 -15.42 -4.67 -3.46
C VAL A 66 -16.78 -5.22 -3.05
N ALA A 67 -17.07 -5.28 -1.74
CA ALA A 67 -18.37 -5.75 -1.23
C ALA A 67 -19.51 -4.83 -1.70
N MET A 68 -19.35 -3.50 -1.64
CA MET A 68 -20.36 -2.55 -2.10
C MET A 68 -20.65 -2.68 -3.60
N ILE A 69 -19.62 -2.87 -4.42
CA ILE A 69 -19.76 -3.10 -5.87
C ILE A 69 -20.52 -4.40 -6.12
N ALA A 70 -20.11 -5.50 -5.45
CA ALA A 70 -20.73 -6.79 -5.61
C ALA A 70 -22.22 -6.76 -5.21
N GLN A 71 -22.55 -6.17 -4.06
CA GLN A 71 -23.94 -6.01 -3.61
C GLN A 71 -24.78 -5.18 -4.60
N ALA A 72 -24.22 -4.05 -5.08
CA ALA A 72 -24.93 -3.19 -6.02
C ALA A 72 -25.17 -3.86 -7.39
N ALA A 73 -24.25 -4.70 -7.85
CA ALA A 73 -24.40 -5.46 -9.08
C ALA A 73 -25.42 -6.60 -8.90
N VAL A 74 -25.34 -7.35 -7.82
CA VAL A 74 -26.30 -8.43 -7.50
C VAL A 74 -27.72 -7.88 -7.37
N ALA A 75 -27.90 -6.72 -6.75
CA ALA A 75 -29.20 -6.05 -6.65
C ALA A 75 -29.81 -5.69 -8.02
N LYS A 76 -28.99 -5.57 -9.06
CA LYS A 76 -29.42 -5.39 -10.46
C LYS A 76 -29.54 -6.71 -11.25
N GLY A 77 -29.27 -7.85 -10.62
CA GLY A 77 -29.25 -9.15 -11.28
C GLY A 77 -28.00 -9.42 -12.13
N PHE A 78 -26.92 -8.66 -11.92
CA PHE A 78 -25.68 -8.77 -12.68
C PHE A 78 -24.69 -9.75 -12.05
N GLY A 79 -23.98 -10.51 -12.88
CA GLY A 79 -22.89 -11.39 -12.47
C GLY A 79 -21.59 -10.60 -12.21
N VAL A 80 -20.94 -10.89 -11.07
CA VAL A 80 -19.67 -10.27 -10.69
C VAL A 80 -18.63 -11.33 -10.41
N THR A 81 -17.45 -11.17 -11.00
CA THR A 81 -16.26 -11.96 -10.69
C THR A 81 -15.23 -11.07 -10.00
N VAL A 82 -14.71 -11.51 -8.85
CA VAL A 82 -13.66 -10.78 -8.13
C VAL A 82 -12.35 -11.53 -8.26
N ASP A 83 -11.36 -10.88 -8.85
CA ASP A 83 -10.01 -11.38 -9.00
C ASP A 83 -9.04 -10.59 -8.11
N VAL A 84 -8.04 -11.29 -7.59
CA VAL A 84 -7.02 -10.71 -6.70
C VAL A 84 -5.66 -11.34 -6.95
N PRO A 85 -4.55 -10.58 -6.89
CA PRO A 85 -3.21 -11.16 -6.92
C PRO A 85 -3.03 -12.25 -5.86
N ALA A 86 -2.42 -13.38 -6.23
CA ALA A 86 -2.36 -14.57 -5.38
C ALA A 86 -1.83 -14.27 -3.96
N LYS A 87 -0.80 -13.40 -3.84
CA LYS A 87 -0.20 -13.01 -2.56
C LYS A 87 -1.11 -12.18 -1.65
N MET A 88 -2.13 -11.51 -2.18
CA MET A 88 -3.07 -10.67 -1.42
C MET A 88 -4.36 -11.40 -1.04
N ALA A 89 -4.61 -12.58 -1.62
CA ALA A 89 -5.89 -13.28 -1.53
C ALA A 89 -6.30 -13.66 -0.10
N GLY A 90 -5.33 -14.06 0.73
CA GLY A 90 -5.59 -14.42 2.13
C GLY A 90 -6.09 -13.24 2.96
N ALA A 91 -5.37 -12.11 2.90
CA ALA A 91 -5.71 -10.91 3.63
C ALA A 91 -7.01 -10.26 3.13
N LEU A 92 -7.21 -10.19 1.80
CA LEU A 92 -8.47 -9.68 1.25
C LEU A 92 -9.66 -10.52 1.67
N ARG A 93 -9.54 -11.86 1.66
CA ARG A 93 -10.61 -12.76 2.10
C ARG A 93 -10.98 -12.53 3.56
N ALA A 94 -9.98 -12.41 4.44
CA ALA A 94 -10.22 -12.13 5.86
C ALA A 94 -10.98 -10.80 6.05
N ASN A 95 -10.58 -9.75 5.34
CA ASN A 95 -11.23 -8.45 5.40
C ASN A 95 -12.63 -8.44 4.77
N LEU A 96 -12.86 -9.18 3.68
CA LEU A 96 -14.20 -9.35 3.09
C LEU A 96 -15.15 -10.05 4.05
N THR A 97 -14.71 -11.13 4.70
CA THR A 97 -15.52 -11.86 5.69
C THR A 97 -15.92 -10.95 6.86
N ALA A 98 -15.00 -10.10 7.32
CA ALA A 98 -15.28 -9.16 8.40
C ALA A 98 -16.23 -8.02 7.99
N THR A 99 -16.28 -7.67 6.70
CA THR A 99 -17.01 -6.49 6.20
C THR A 99 -18.39 -6.82 5.66
N ALA A 100 -18.56 -7.99 5.02
CA ALA A 100 -19.76 -8.35 4.26
C ALA A 100 -20.92 -8.89 5.10
N GLY A 101 -20.83 -8.88 6.44
CA GLY A 101 -21.95 -9.27 7.32
C GLY A 101 -22.49 -10.68 7.10
N GLY A 102 -21.69 -11.58 6.51
CA GLY A 102 -22.07 -12.97 6.22
C GLY A 102 -22.36 -13.26 4.75
N GLU A 103 -22.42 -12.27 3.87
CA GLU A 103 -22.48 -12.50 2.42
C GLU A 103 -21.10 -12.91 1.90
N THR A 104 -21.03 -14.05 1.24
CA THR A 104 -19.77 -14.60 0.72
C THR A 104 -19.48 -14.04 -0.67
N VAL A 105 -18.56 -13.10 -0.75
CA VAL A 105 -17.99 -12.69 -2.03
C VAL A 105 -16.91 -13.68 -2.43
N SER A 106 -17.16 -14.45 -3.50
CA SER A 106 -16.17 -15.39 -4.03
C SER A 106 -15.04 -14.64 -4.71
N ILE A 107 -13.79 -14.98 -4.36
CA ILE A 107 -12.60 -14.39 -4.96
C ILE A 107 -11.74 -15.44 -5.66
N ASN A 108 -11.20 -15.10 -6.82
CA ASN A 108 -10.25 -15.92 -7.57
C ASN A 108 -8.85 -15.34 -7.42
N ARG A 109 -7.86 -16.24 -7.32
CA ARG A 109 -6.46 -15.90 -7.37
C ARG A 109 -6.01 -15.80 -8.83
N VAL A 110 -5.34 -14.72 -9.17
CA VAL A 110 -4.80 -14.52 -10.52
C VAL A 110 -3.30 -14.24 -10.48
N ASP A 111 -2.59 -14.73 -11.48
CA ASP A 111 -1.20 -14.43 -11.76
C ASP A 111 -1.06 -13.53 -13.00
N TYR A 112 0.18 -13.12 -13.32
CA TYR A 112 0.44 -12.22 -14.42
C TYR A 112 0.11 -12.82 -15.80
N GLN A 113 0.19 -14.13 -15.96
CA GLN A 113 -0.05 -14.78 -17.26
C GLN A 113 -1.53 -14.79 -17.61
N SER A 114 -2.40 -14.83 -16.62
CA SER A 114 -3.85 -14.94 -16.83
C SER A 114 -4.56 -13.59 -16.97
N LEU A 115 -4.00 -12.48 -16.49
CA LEU A 115 -4.70 -11.18 -16.40
C LEU A 115 -5.22 -10.68 -17.76
N GLN A 116 -4.36 -10.66 -18.79
CA GLN A 116 -4.73 -10.14 -20.11
C GLN A 116 -5.85 -10.93 -20.78
N GLU A 117 -5.83 -12.26 -20.61
CA GLU A 117 -6.88 -13.13 -21.14
C GLU A 117 -8.19 -12.99 -20.36
N ARG A 118 -8.08 -12.79 -19.05
CA ARG A 118 -9.26 -12.63 -18.18
C ARG A 118 -9.98 -11.34 -18.46
N ILE A 119 -9.27 -10.21 -18.54
CA ILE A 119 -9.86 -8.88 -18.81
C ILE A 119 -10.72 -8.91 -20.09
N LYS A 120 -10.28 -9.64 -21.13
CA LYS A 120 -11.01 -9.75 -22.41
C LYS A 120 -12.29 -10.56 -22.32
N LYS A 121 -12.50 -11.38 -21.28
CA LYS A 121 -13.70 -12.24 -21.12
C LYS A 121 -14.87 -11.49 -20.50
N PHE A 122 -14.65 -10.30 -19.96
CA PHE A 122 -15.67 -9.51 -19.27
C PHE A 122 -16.10 -8.30 -20.07
N GLN A 123 -17.36 -7.88 -19.91
CA GLN A 123 -17.91 -6.71 -20.59
C GLN A 123 -17.35 -5.41 -20.00
N SER A 124 -17.06 -5.41 -18.72
CA SER A 124 -16.44 -4.27 -18.03
C SER A 124 -15.48 -4.73 -16.94
N ASN A 125 -14.50 -3.89 -16.67
CA ASN A 125 -13.51 -4.12 -15.63
C ASN A 125 -13.50 -2.95 -14.66
N VAL A 126 -13.59 -3.26 -13.36
CA VAL A 126 -13.44 -2.27 -12.28
C VAL A 126 -12.19 -2.65 -11.48
N ILE A 127 -11.28 -1.71 -11.34
CA ILE A 127 -10.03 -1.89 -10.60
C ILE A 127 -10.18 -1.17 -9.27
N VAL A 128 -9.96 -1.87 -8.16
CA VAL A 128 -10.06 -1.30 -6.80
C VAL A 128 -8.71 -1.35 -6.13
N SER A 129 -8.21 -0.20 -5.70
CA SER A 129 -6.93 -0.08 -5.02
C SER A 129 -6.97 0.95 -3.89
N THR A 130 -5.90 1.02 -3.11
CA THR A 130 -5.70 2.02 -2.06
C THR A 130 -4.34 2.66 -2.25
N VAL A 131 -4.30 3.99 -2.31
CA VAL A 131 -3.04 4.73 -2.42
C VAL A 131 -2.30 4.76 -1.07
N ALA A 132 -0.98 4.68 -1.14
CA ALA A 132 -0.06 4.77 0.00
C ALA A 132 1.29 5.35 -0.46
N TYR A 133 2.19 5.63 0.48
CA TYR A 133 3.59 5.90 0.15
C TYR A 133 4.34 4.61 -0.15
N ASP A 134 5.36 4.70 -1.01
CA ASP A 134 6.15 3.55 -1.47
C ASP A 134 7.63 3.92 -1.66
N PRO A 135 8.57 3.11 -1.13
CA PRO A 135 10.01 3.42 -1.17
C PRO A 135 10.66 3.30 -2.55
N LEU A 136 10.03 2.63 -3.50
CA LEU A 136 10.52 2.52 -4.88
C LEU A 136 9.89 3.56 -5.79
N PHE A 137 8.58 3.73 -5.68
CA PHE A 137 7.80 4.55 -6.60
C PHE A 137 7.48 5.95 -6.06
N GLY A 138 7.73 6.21 -4.78
CA GLY A 138 7.22 7.39 -4.07
C GLY A 138 5.78 7.19 -3.59
N TYR A 139 4.91 6.64 -4.45
CA TYR A 139 3.52 6.30 -4.14
C TYR A 139 3.16 4.91 -4.65
N ALA A 140 2.42 4.15 -3.83
CA ALA A 140 1.77 2.91 -4.22
C ALA A 140 0.30 3.16 -4.57
N GLY A 141 -0.28 2.28 -5.38
CA GLY A 141 -1.68 2.29 -5.78
C GLY A 141 -1.93 1.34 -6.95
N SER A 142 -2.99 1.56 -7.69
CA SER A 142 -3.36 0.68 -8.82
C SER A 142 -2.23 0.50 -9.84
N THR A 143 -1.58 1.60 -10.26
CA THR A 143 -0.50 1.58 -11.26
C THR A 143 0.68 0.70 -10.83
N THR A 144 1.18 0.92 -9.63
CA THR A 144 2.37 0.24 -9.10
C THR A 144 2.06 -1.19 -8.69
N THR A 145 0.85 -1.45 -8.18
CA THR A 145 0.41 -2.81 -7.83
C THR A 145 0.21 -3.68 -9.07
N LEU A 146 -0.30 -3.11 -10.17
CA LEU A 146 -0.36 -3.79 -11.47
C LEU A 146 1.04 -4.17 -11.94
N LEU A 147 1.98 -3.23 -11.87
CA LEU A 147 3.37 -3.48 -12.26
C LEU A 147 4.00 -4.61 -11.44
N ARG A 148 3.92 -4.53 -10.10
CA ARG A 148 4.50 -5.53 -9.19
C ARG A 148 3.93 -6.94 -9.35
N ASN A 149 2.67 -7.08 -9.73
CA ASN A 149 2.02 -8.39 -9.77
C ASN A 149 1.87 -8.99 -11.16
N PHE A 150 1.85 -8.15 -12.21
CA PHE A 150 1.47 -8.60 -13.54
C PHE A 150 2.43 -8.20 -14.67
N LEU A 151 3.44 -7.39 -14.39
CA LEU A 151 4.36 -6.86 -15.40
C LEU A 151 5.82 -6.99 -14.93
N PRO A 152 6.37 -8.22 -14.81
CA PRO A 152 7.66 -8.47 -14.18
C PRO A 152 8.85 -7.86 -14.92
N GLU A 153 8.79 -7.76 -16.23
CA GLU A 153 9.87 -7.13 -17.03
C GLU A 153 9.92 -5.63 -16.75
N GLN A 154 8.76 -4.95 -16.83
CA GLN A 154 8.64 -3.52 -16.55
C GLN A 154 8.95 -3.21 -15.07
N MET A 155 8.61 -4.14 -14.16
CA MET A 155 8.97 -4.02 -12.74
C MET A 155 10.50 -4.05 -12.56
N SER A 156 11.19 -4.92 -13.26
CA SER A 156 12.66 -5.00 -13.23
C SER A 156 13.31 -3.74 -13.80
N GLU A 157 12.76 -3.17 -14.86
CA GLU A 157 13.23 -1.91 -15.44
C GLU A 157 13.00 -0.73 -14.51
N ALA A 158 11.81 -0.63 -13.91
CA ALA A 158 11.49 0.40 -12.92
C ALA A 158 12.43 0.33 -11.71
N PHE A 159 12.72 -0.87 -11.22
CA PHE A 159 13.69 -1.05 -10.14
C PHE A 159 15.11 -0.60 -10.53
N LYS A 160 15.55 -0.93 -11.75
CA LYS A 160 16.86 -0.48 -12.25
C LYS A 160 16.96 1.03 -12.36
N SER A 161 15.89 1.72 -12.69
CA SER A 161 15.89 3.18 -12.82
C SER A 161 16.04 3.94 -11.49
N ARG A 162 15.79 3.24 -10.36
CA ARG A 162 15.99 3.79 -9.00
C ARG A 162 17.46 3.81 -8.56
N ARG A 163 18.32 3.05 -9.19
CA ARG A 163 19.62 2.54 -8.73
C ARG A 163 20.51 3.53 -7.97
N ASP A 164 20.52 4.79 -8.36
CA ASP A 164 21.46 5.79 -7.85
C ASP A 164 20.76 6.91 -7.06
N ASN A 165 19.48 6.75 -6.75
CA ASN A 165 18.72 7.78 -6.06
C ASN A 165 17.64 7.19 -5.15
N ILE A 166 17.73 7.50 -3.86
CA ILE A 166 16.67 7.19 -2.89
C ILE A 166 15.63 8.29 -3.03
N PRO A 167 14.40 8.00 -3.48
CA PRO A 167 13.36 9.00 -3.48
C PRO A 167 13.02 9.39 -2.03
N SER A 168 12.85 10.66 -1.77
CA SER A 168 12.22 11.11 -0.53
C SER A 168 10.75 10.66 -0.49
N PRO A 169 10.15 10.49 0.70
CA PRO A 169 8.74 10.18 0.81
C PRO A 169 7.88 11.17 0.02
N GLY A 170 7.05 10.66 -0.87
CA GLY A 170 6.17 11.49 -1.69
C GLY A 170 6.83 12.19 -2.88
N GLU A 171 8.05 11.85 -3.24
CA GLU A 171 8.67 12.26 -4.50
C GLU A 171 8.30 11.32 -5.63
N GLU A 172 7.94 11.91 -6.77
CA GLU A 172 7.67 11.19 -8.00
C GLU A 172 8.98 11.01 -8.80
N GLY A 173 9.37 9.76 -9.02
CA GLY A 173 10.57 9.41 -9.76
C GLY A 173 10.29 8.70 -11.10
N GLU A 174 11.35 8.35 -11.82
CA GLU A 174 11.25 7.57 -13.07
C GLU A 174 10.54 6.22 -12.88
N PRO A 175 10.72 5.48 -11.73
CA PRO A 175 9.96 4.26 -11.50
C PRO A 175 8.44 4.46 -11.55
N LEU A 176 7.92 5.55 -10.97
CA LEU A 176 6.49 5.84 -10.98
C LEU A 176 5.98 6.18 -12.39
N LYS A 177 6.72 6.98 -13.15
CA LYS A 177 6.38 7.29 -14.53
C LYS A 177 6.28 6.03 -15.40
N ALA A 178 7.21 5.09 -15.22
CA ALA A 178 7.19 3.80 -15.89
C ALA A 178 5.95 2.98 -15.51
N ALA A 179 5.57 2.97 -14.22
CA ALA A 179 4.38 2.27 -13.74
C ALA A 179 3.09 2.85 -14.34
N ILE A 180 2.95 4.19 -14.36
CA ILE A 180 1.79 4.88 -14.96
C ILE A 180 1.69 4.56 -16.45
N SER A 181 2.79 4.65 -17.18
CA SER A 181 2.82 4.36 -18.61
C SER A 181 2.45 2.92 -18.92
N SER A 182 2.99 1.96 -18.17
CA SER A 182 2.74 0.53 -18.38
C SER A 182 1.30 0.12 -18.04
N SER A 183 0.68 0.76 -17.05
CA SER A 183 -0.69 0.47 -16.64
C SER A 183 -1.76 1.13 -17.51
N ALA A 184 -1.40 2.16 -18.29
CA ALA A 184 -2.34 2.90 -19.13
C ALA A 184 -3.03 2.06 -20.23
N ALA A 185 -2.42 0.95 -20.65
CA ALA A 185 -2.97 0.03 -21.63
C ALA A 185 -4.03 -0.94 -21.05
N ILE A 186 -4.22 -0.99 -19.74
CA ILE A 186 -5.16 -1.89 -19.09
C ILE A 186 -6.56 -1.22 -19.09
N PRO A 187 -7.55 -1.81 -19.78
CA PRO A 187 -8.87 -1.20 -19.88
C PRO A 187 -9.68 -1.39 -18.59
N GLY A 188 -10.43 -0.37 -18.21
CA GLY A 188 -11.36 -0.44 -17.08
C GLY A 188 -11.54 0.90 -16.38
N THR A 189 -12.49 0.93 -15.44
CA THR A 189 -12.69 2.04 -14.51
C THR A 189 -11.94 1.74 -13.22
N CYS A 190 -11.09 2.65 -12.79
CA CYS A 190 -10.37 2.56 -11.54
C CYS A 190 -11.13 3.25 -10.41
N ILE A 191 -11.15 2.63 -9.25
CA ILE A 191 -11.52 3.22 -7.95
C ILE A 191 -10.26 3.21 -7.11
N GLU A 192 -9.67 4.37 -6.92
CA GLU A 192 -8.52 4.55 -6.04
C GLU A 192 -8.97 5.17 -4.72
N LEU A 193 -8.65 4.52 -3.61
CA LEU A 193 -9.09 4.92 -2.28
C LEU A 193 -7.96 5.60 -1.52
N VAL A 194 -8.28 6.69 -0.84
CA VAL A 194 -7.44 7.27 0.21
C VAL A 194 -8.00 6.82 1.54
N ALA A 195 -7.30 5.93 2.24
CA ALA A 195 -7.83 5.26 3.43
C ALA A 195 -6.74 4.92 4.44
N ASN A 196 -7.13 4.80 5.71
CA ASN A 196 -6.34 4.24 6.79
C ASN A 196 -7.23 3.39 7.74
N SER A 197 -6.71 3.01 8.90
CA SER A 197 -7.44 2.23 9.91
C SER A 197 -8.70 2.93 10.45
N SER A 198 -8.82 4.25 10.28
CA SER A 198 -9.99 5.03 10.74
C SER A 198 -11.12 5.08 9.70
N GLY A 199 -10.83 4.75 8.42
CA GLY A 199 -11.84 4.72 7.37
C GLY A 199 -11.33 5.15 6.00
N ILE A 200 -12.25 5.61 5.14
CA ILE A 200 -11.98 6.10 3.79
C ILE A 200 -12.15 7.63 3.80
N ALA A 201 -11.09 8.37 3.46
CA ALA A 201 -11.10 9.84 3.34
C ALA A 201 -11.37 10.30 1.92
N GLY A 202 -11.18 9.44 0.92
CA GLY A 202 -11.41 9.79 -0.48
C GLY A 202 -11.68 8.58 -1.34
N VAL A 203 -12.53 8.78 -2.35
CA VAL A 203 -12.84 7.81 -3.41
C VAL A 203 -12.67 8.53 -4.74
N HIS A 204 -11.68 8.11 -5.50
CA HIS A 204 -11.39 8.71 -6.81
C HIS A 204 -11.66 7.71 -7.92
N THR A 205 -12.43 8.12 -8.90
CA THR A 205 -12.83 7.29 -10.05
C THR A 205 -12.37 7.89 -11.36
N GLY A 206 -12.12 7.03 -12.35
CA GLY A 206 -11.68 7.43 -13.69
C GLY A 206 -10.87 6.34 -14.37
N THR A 207 -10.03 6.73 -15.33
CA THR A 207 -8.96 5.85 -15.82
C THR A 207 -7.97 5.56 -14.68
N ILE A 208 -7.14 4.53 -14.82
CA ILE A 208 -6.15 4.17 -13.80
C ILE A 208 -5.26 5.39 -13.45
N ALA A 209 -4.74 6.08 -14.45
CA ALA A 209 -3.86 7.23 -14.24
C ALA A 209 -4.58 8.43 -13.59
N GLU A 210 -5.83 8.73 -14.01
CA GLU A 210 -6.61 9.83 -13.43
C GLU A 210 -7.00 9.58 -11.98
N ALA A 211 -7.53 8.40 -11.69
CA ALA A 211 -7.94 8.04 -10.33
C ALA A 211 -6.73 8.02 -9.38
N PHE A 212 -5.62 7.40 -9.81
CA PHE A 212 -4.38 7.36 -9.07
C PHE A 212 -3.82 8.77 -8.81
N GLY A 213 -3.72 9.63 -9.82
CA GLY A 213 -3.19 10.99 -9.66
C GLY A 213 -4.02 11.85 -8.70
N LYS A 214 -5.36 11.76 -8.76
CA LYS A 214 -6.26 12.44 -7.81
C LYS A 214 -6.07 11.93 -6.38
N ALA A 215 -5.97 10.61 -6.21
CA ALA A 215 -5.78 9.99 -4.90
C ALA A 215 -4.41 10.34 -4.29
N VAL A 216 -3.33 10.34 -5.09
CA VAL A 216 -2.00 10.79 -4.67
C VAL A 216 -2.03 12.24 -4.22
N SER A 217 -2.68 13.13 -4.97
CA SER A 217 -2.81 14.55 -4.62
C SER A 217 -3.54 14.73 -3.28
N GLN A 218 -4.60 13.99 -3.04
CA GLN A 218 -5.31 14.02 -1.77
C GLN A 218 -4.46 13.41 -0.64
N LEU A 219 -3.84 12.25 -0.85
CA LEU A 219 -2.96 11.63 0.15
C LEU A 219 -1.88 12.62 0.60
N LYS A 220 -1.21 13.28 -0.34
CA LYS A 220 -0.21 14.29 -0.07
C LYS A 220 -0.77 15.44 0.77
N SER A 221 -1.95 15.94 0.45
CA SER A 221 -2.56 17.08 1.15
C SER A 221 -2.94 16.79 2.61
N ILE A 222 -3.27 15.52 2.94
CA ILE A 222 -3.74 15.14 4.29
C ILE A 222 -2.66 14.50 5.16
N SER A 223 -1.54 14.06 4.58
CA SER A 223 -0.52 13.29 5.30
C SER A 223 0.88 13.89 5.25
N ALA A 224 1.16 14.86 4.35
CA ALA A 224 2.43 15.55 4.37
C ALA A 224 2.50 16.50 5.58
N ILE A 225 3.51 16.31 6.42
CA ILE A 225 3.71 17.11 7.63
C ILE A 225 5.12 17.67 7.60
N ASP A 226 5.24 18.97 7.71
CA ASP A 226 6.51 19.67 7.86
C ASP A 226 6.89 19.72 9.33
N THR A 227 8.10 19.29 9.67
CA THR A 227 8.60 19.25 11.04
C THR A 227 10.12 19.36 11.09
N ASP A 228 10.62 19.89 12.20
CA ASP A 228 12.06 19.98 12.42
C ASP A 228 12.68 18.59 12.63
N PRO A 229 13.88 18.34 12.06
CA PRO A 229 14.60 17.11 12.27
C PRO A 229 15.00 16.90 13.74
N ALA A 230 14.82 15.67 14.24
CA ALA A 230 15.15 15.26 15.61
C ALA A 230 16.37 14.32 15.66
N LYS A 231 16.99 14.21 16.83
CA LYS A 231 18.07 13.23 17.05
C LYS A 231 17.58 11.80 17.12
N CYS A 232 16.35 11.62 17.56
CA CYS A 232 15.74 10.30 17.66
C CYS A 232 14.28 10.39 17.16
N ALA A 233 13.87 9.43 16.35
CA ALA A 233 12.49 9.25 15.97
C ALA A 233 12.00 7.85 16.35
N ILE A 234 10.85 7.76 17.01
CA ILE A 234 10.18 6.51 17.33
C ILE A 234 8.95 6.41 16.43
N LEU A 235 8.91 5.38 15.61
CA LEU A 235 7.96 5.20 14.52
C LEU A 235 7.09 3.97 14.81
N SER A 236 5.78 4.13 14.78
CA SER A 236 4.85 3.02 14.92
C SER A 236 4.41 2.53 13.54
N ALA A 237 4.72 1.27 13.24
CA ALA A 237 4.15 0.58 12.09
C ALA A 237 2.91 -0.19 12.55
N SER A 238 1.84 0.52 12.77
CA SER A 238 0.54 -0.07 13.08
C SER A 238 -0.42 0.15 11.93
N GLY A 239 -1.18 -0.86 11.61
CA GLY A 239 -2.11 -0.79 10.51
C GLY A 239 -3.17 -1.87 10.61
N GLU A 240 -3.93 -1.99 9.54
CA GLU A 240 -4.91 -3.05 9.41
C GLU A 240 -4.24 -4.42 9.36
N ALA A 241 -4.95 -5.45 9.85
CA ALA A 241 -4.52 -6.82 9.71
C ALA A 241 -4.19 -7.15 8.23
N GLY A 242 -2.99 -7.67 7.98
CA GLY A 242 -2.49 -8.01 6.65
C GLY A 242 -1.78 -6.89 5.90
N ILE A 243 -1.70 -5.65 6.44
CA ILE A 243 -0.94 -4.56 5.81
C ILE A 243 0.43 -4.39 6.45
N HIS A 244 0.51 -4.34 7.78
CA HIS A 244 1.76 -4.25 8.55
C HIS A 244 1.94 -5.45 9.49
N SER A 245 1.63 -6.65 8.99
CA SER A 245 1.71 -7.87 9.79
C SER A 245 3.08 -8.56 9.72
N THR A 246 3.93 -8.15 8.78
CA THR A 246 5.30 -8.65 8.62
C THR A 246 6.31 -7.53 8.75
N LEU A 247 7.56 -7.88 9.11
CA LEU A 247 8.66 -6.92 9.17
C LEU A 247 8.87 -6.22 7.81
N SER A 248 8.83 -6.97 6.71
CA SER A 248 8.95 -6.41 5.36
C SER A 248 7.92 -5.31 5.09
N SER A 249 6.64 -5.54 5.45
CA SER A 249 5.60 -4.52 5.25
C SER A 249 5.71 -3.33 6.22
N SER A 250 6.23 -3.56 7.42
CA SER A 250 6.42 -2.52 8.45
C SER A 250 7.55 -1.53 8.10
N LEU A 251 8.50 -1.93 7.27
CA LEU A 251 9.59 -1.06 6.81
C LEU A 251 9.12 0.15 5.98
N ASN A 252 7.91 0.10 5.40
CA ASN A 252 7.30 1.26 4.76
C ASN A 252 7.10 2.43 5.73
N SER A 253 6.77 2.15 7.00
CA SER A 253 6.62 3.18 8.03
C SER A 253 7.95 3.86 8.36
N LEU A 254 9.04 3.09 8.40
CA LEU A 254 10.39 3.63 8.57
C LEU A 254 10.75 4.58 7.43
N TRP A 255 10.53 4.15 6.19
CA TRP A 255 10.82 4.96 5.00
C TRP A 255 10.05 6.29 5.00
N ASN A 256 8.76 6.27 5.38
CA ASN A 256 7.92 7.47 5.39
C ASN A 256 8.41 8.57 6.34
N ALA A 257 9.17 8.22 7.38
CA ALA A 257 9.51 9.16 8.46
C ALA A 257 11.01 9.33 8.73
N VAL A 258 11.86 8.56 8.06
CA VAL A 258 13.31 8.59 8.37
C VAL A 258 13.97 9.94 8.08
N HIS A 259 13.39 10.75 7.19
CA HIS A 259 13.94 12.08 6.86
C HIS A 259 13.87 13.08 8.00
N ILE A 260 13.05 12.82 9.03
CA ILE A 260 13.04 13.63 10.25
C ILE A 260 14.19 13.29 11.20
N VAL A 261 14.98 12.26 10.94
CA VAL A 261 16.14 11.87 11.75
C VAL A 261 17.37 12.60 11.22
N LYS A 262 18.06 13.34 12.11
CA LYS A 262 19.33 13.99 11.79
C LYS A 262 20.41 12.96 11.48
N ASP A 263 21.41 13.36 10.70
CA ASP A 263 22.60 12.55 10.47
C ASP A 263 23.29 12.24 11.82
N GLY A 264 23.65 10.96 12.01
CA GLY A 264 24.14 10.45 13.29
C GLY A 264 23.07 10.25 14.36
N GLY A 265 21.78 10.40 14.02
CA GLY A 265 20.67 10.16 14.91
C GLY A 265 20.23 8.70 14.92
N THR A 266 19.10 8.40 15.58
CA THR A 266 18.56 7.05 15.74
C THR A 266 17.09 7.00 15.28
N ALA A 267 16.74 6.01 14.46
CA ALA A 267 15.36 5.69 14.11
C ALA A 267 14.96 4.37 14.77
N ILE A 268 13.85 4.36 15.50
CA ILE A 268 13.33 3.19 16.18
C ILE A 268 11.99 2.81 15.55
N LEU A 269 11.91 1.63 14.93
CA LEU A 269 10.68 1.08 14.41
C LEU A 269 10.01 0.17 15.44
N VAL A 270 8.80 0.52 15.83
CA VAL A 270 7.95 -0.28 16.73
C VAL A 270 6.87 -0.97 15.91
N ALA A 271 6.92 -2.29 15.84
CA ALA A 271 5.99 -3.10 15.03
C ALA A 271 5.73 -4.46 15.68
N GLU A 272 4.48 -4.93 15.61
CA GLU A 272 4.09 -6.25 16.14
C GLU A 272 4.68 -7.40 15.31
N ASN A 273 4.65 -7.27 13.98
CA ASN A 273 5.16 -8.25 13.01
C ASN A 273 4.71 -9.70 13.31
N ARG A 274 3.45 -9.90 13.68
CA ARG A 274 2.91 -11.19 14.14
C ARG A 274 3.02 -12.31 13.11
N ASP A 275 3.10 -11.97 11.81
CA ASP A 275 3.25 -12.91 10.70
C ASP A 275 4.75 -13.08 10.31
N GLY A 276 5.67 -12.63 11.18
CA GLY A 276 7.10 -12.81 11.05
C GLY A 276 7.78 -11.84 10.09
N ILE A 277 8.81 -12.33 9.40
CA ILE A 277 9.67 -11.51 8.53
C ILE A 277 8.93 -11.10 7.24
N GLY A 278 8.07 -11.95 6.73
CA GLY A 278 7.51 -11.85 5.39
C GLY A 278 8.37 -12.57 4.35
N ALA A 279 7.78 -12.80 3.18
CA ALA A 279 8.44 -13.40 2.03
C ALA A 279 9.23 -12.36 1.22
N GLY A 280 10.08 -12.84 0.31
CA GLY A 280 10.82 -12.02 -0.64
C GLY A 280 12.24 -11.70 -0.21
N ALA A 281 12.75 -10.54 -0.63
CA ALA A 281 14.17 -10.20 -0.50
C ALA A 281 14.67 -10.18 0.95
N LEU A 282 13.86 -9.71 1.90
CA LEU A 282 14.26 -9.66 3.31
C LEU A 282 14.44 -11.08 3.89
N GLN A 283 13.54 -12.00 3.57
CA GLN A 283 13.67 -13.39 3.97
C GLN A 283 14.93 -14.02 3.36
N MET A 284 15.14 -13.87 2.06
CA MET A 284 16.32 -14.38 1.36
C MET A 284 17.64 -13.83 1.94
N PHE A 285 17.64 -12.57 2.33
CA PHE A 285 18.79 -11.93 2.96
C PHE A 285 19.09 -12.53 4.34
N ILE A 286 18.08 -12.72 5.18
CA ILE A 286 18.23 -13.32 6.52
C ILE A 286 18.64 -14.79 6.42
N GLU A 287 18.14 -15.53 5.44
CA GLU A 287 18.52 -16.93 5.16
C GLU A 287 19.90 -17.05 4.49
N GLY A 288 20.55 -15.94 4.12
CA GLY A 288 21.86 -15.90 3.49
C GLY A 288 21.86 -16.30 2.01
N SER A 289 20.69 -16.44 1.39
CA SER A 289 20.55 -16.74 -0.05
C SER A 289 20.66 -15.48 -0.93
N LEU A 290 20.60 -14.30 -0.34
CA LEU A 290 20.83 -12.98 -0.96
C LEU A 290 21.89 -12.24 -0.16
N LYS A 291 22.99 -11.84 -0.81
CA LYS A 291 24.11 -11.16 -0.13
C LYS A 291 24.07 -9.66 -0.34
N PRO A 292 24.60 -8.85 0.62
CA PRO A 292 24.62 -7.39 0.50
C PRO A 292 25.26 -6.89 -0.79
N GLU A 293 26.33 -7.54 -1.26
CA GLU A 293 27.10 -7.17 -2.45
C GLU A 293 26.31 -7.39 -3.74
N GLU A 294 25.29 -8.24 -3.69
CA GLU A 294 24.46 -8.62 -4.85
C GLU A 294 23.21 -7.74 -5.00
N LEU A 295 22.85 -6.93 -3.99
CA LEU A 295 21.59 -6.20 -3.96
C LEU A 295 21.34 -5.31 -5.18
N GLY A 296 22.37 -4.64 -5.67
CA GLY A 296 22.28 -3.78 -6.87
C GLY A 296 22.35 -4.52 -8.21
N GLN A 297 22.68 -5.81 -8.24
CA GLN A 297 22.92 -6.60 -9.46
C GLN A 297 21.87 -7.70 -9.65
N THR A 298 21.17 -8.06 -8.59
CA THR A 298 20.14 -9.10 -8.59
C THR A 298 18.92 -8.70 -9.44
N ALA A 299 18.26 -9.67 -10.05
CA ALA A 299 16.94 -9.48 -10.60
C ALA A 299 15.97 -9.03 -9.50
N TYR A 300 14.97 -8.22 -9.85
CA TYR A 300 14.03 -7.73 -8.85
C TYR A 300 13.32 -8.89 -8.13
N VAL A 301 13.37 -8.82 -6.82
CA VAL A 301 12.59 -9.66 -5.90
C VAL A 301 11.78 -8.72 -5.00
N ASP A 302 10.55 -9.07 -4.68
CA ASP A 302 9.64 -8.23 -3.88
C ASP A 302 10.29 -7.83 -2.55
N GLY A 303 10.31 -6.54 -2.26
CA GLY A 303 10.95 -5.96 -1.06
C GLY A 303 12.46 -5.71 -1.18
N LEU A 304 13.08 -5.89 -2.36
CA LEU A 304 14.50 -5.62 -2.56
C LEU A 304 14.84 -4.15 -2.31
N GLU A 305 13.92 -3.24 -2.62
CA GLU A 305 14.02 -1.82 -2.34
C GLU A 305 14.17 -1.51 -0.83
N HIS A 306 13.57 -2.31 0.04
CA HIS A 306 13.72 -2.15 1.48
C HIS A 306 15.15 -2.43 1.95
N LEU A 307 15.78 -3.48 1.40
CA LEU A 307 17.17 -3.82 1.75
C LEU A 307 18.15 -2.75 1.30
N LEU A 308 18.00 -2.26 0.05
CA LEU A 308 18.81 -1.15 -0.45
C LEU A 308 18.63 0.08 0.44
N TYR A 309 17.39 0.40 0.78
CA TYR A 309 17.08 1.55 1.61
C TYR A 309 17.67 1.44 3.03
N ILE A 310 17.59 0.28 3.67
CA ILE A 310 18.23 0.04 4.97
C ILE A 310 19.75 0.22 4.87
N GLN A 311 20.38 -0.30 3.81
CA GLN A 311 21.81 -0.16 3.59
C GLN A 311 22.23 1.31 3.45
N GLU A 312 21.45 2.09 2.73
CA GLU A 312 21.67 3.54 2.54
C GLU A 312 21.45 4.31 3.86
N LEU A 313 20.37 3.97 4.62
CA LEU A 313 20.08 4.61 5.89
C LEU A 313 21.15 4.39 6.95
N ARG A 314 21.69 3.18 7.04
CA ARG A 314 22.76 2.86 8.00
C ARG A 314 24.03 3.69 7.80
N GLN A 315 24.18 4.36 6.69
CA GLN A 315 25.25 5.35 6.48
C GLN A 315 24.94 6.71 7.12
N ARG A 316 23.66 7.00 7.42
CA ARG A 316 23.19 8.27 7.98
C ARG A 316 22.81 8.18 9.45
N CYS A 317 22.13 7.10 9.84
CA CYS A 317 21.59 6.97 11.20
C CYS A 317 21.60 5.50 11.67
N GLU A 318 21.45 5.32 12.98
CA GLU A 318 21.23 4.01 13.60
C GLU A 318 19.77 3.58 13.43
N LEU A 319 19.56 2.26 13.21
CA LEU A 319 18.25 1.65 13.06
C LEU A 319 18.05 0.59 14.13
#